data_c03e2311205c531069c2e1291090945c
#
_entry.id   c03e2311205c531069c2e1291090945c
#
_cell.length_a   1.000
_cell.length_b   1.000
_cell.length_c   1.000
_cell.angle_alpha   90.00
_cell.angle_beta   90.00
_cell.angle_gamma   90.00
#
_symmetry.space_group_name_H-M   'P 1'
#
loop_
_entity.id
_entity.type
_entity.pdbx_description
1 polymer ?
#
loop_
_entity_poly.entity_id
_entity_poly.type
_entity_poly.pdbx_seq_one_letter_code
_entity_poly.pdbx_strand_id
1 'polypeptide(L)'
;MPKVAHTTVPSEHGLATHYIPSTRVSMLLEHLAALEKPTYAQVNEVIEDLHCDREPTDPVAPLSGPVRLALDSAFSQETVEGIISTLRTFTTDDKGADVVQWAKDTLTILGERSPTSLKVALTSIRKGKQLNLLECFKMELGIAAAFCVSSMVNSLLYC
;
A
#
# COMPACT_ATOMS: atom_id res chain seq x y z
N MET A 1 -3.48 -23.63 -6.40
CA MET A 1 -3.72 -22.19 -6.40
C MET A 1 -3.57 -21.69 -4.97
N PRO A 2 -2.67 -20.76 -4.64
CA PRO A 2 -2.63 -20.20 -3.30
C PRO A 2 -3.95 -19.45 -3.07
N LYS A 3 -4.64 -19.78 -1.98
CA LYS A 3 -5.78 -19.00 -1.51
C LYS A 3 -5.23 -17.60 -1.20
N VAL A 4 -5.67 -16.61 -1.95
CA VAL A 4 -5.46 -15.20 -1.58
C VAL A 4 -6.17 -15.04 -0.24
N ALA A 5 -5.40 -14.98 0.83
CA ALA A 5 -5.94 -14.64 2.13
C ALA A 5 -6.50 -13.22 1.99
N HIS A 6 -7.80 -13.07 2.15
CA HIS A 6 -8.46 -11.78 2.29
C HIS A 6 -8.02 -11.23 3.64
N THR A 7 -6.95 -10.45 3.60
CA THR A 7 -6.20 -10.07 4.78
C THR A 7 -6.74 -8.76 5.34
N THR A 8 -6.83 -8.69 6.65
CA THR A 8 -6.96 -7.49 7.47
C THR A 8 -5.80 -6.49 7.27
N VAL A 9 -4.87 -6.79 6.37
CA VAL A 9 -3.71 -5.96 6.00
C VAL A 9 -4.07 -4.48 5.75
N PRO A 10 -5.15 -4.11 5.04
CA PRO A 10 -5.48 -2.70 4.84
C PRO A 10 -5.81 -1.96 6.12
N SER A 11 -6.47 -2.57 7.10
CA SER A 11 -6.77 -1.94 8.40
C SER A 11 -5.53 -1.83 9.28
N GLU A 12 -4.69 -2.86 9.30
CA GLU A 12 -3.42 -2.85 10.05
C GLU A 12 -2.45 -1.77 9.57
N HIS A 13 -2.55 -1.36 8.30
CA HIS A 13 -1.71 -0.31 7.70
C HIS A 13 -2.41 1.05 7.56
N GLY A 14 -3.59 1.22 8.16
CA GLY A 14 -4.33 2.48 8.13
C GLY A 14 -4.92 2.85 6.77
N LEU A 15 -5.03 1.90 5.84
CA LEU A 15 -5.66 2.08 4.54
C LEU A 15 -7.17 1.87 4.58
N ALA A 16 -7.64 1.11 5.55
CA ALA A 16 -9.06 0.86 5.81
C ALA A 16 -9.35 1.05 7.30
N THR A 17 -10.57 1.46 7.61
CA THR A 17 -11.05 1.67 8.99
C THR A 17 -11.81 0.46 9.52
N HIS A 18 -12.45 -0.29 8.65
CA HIS A 18 -13.28 -1.44 8.99
C HIS A 18 -12.96 -2.63 8.09
N TYR A 19 -13.10 -3.82 8.64
CA TYR A 19 -13.01 -5.08 7.89
C TYR A 19 -14.36 -5.78 7.94
N ILE A 20 -14.93 -6.06 6.77
CA ILE A 20 -16.17 -6.81 6.61
C ILE A 20 -15.88 -8.04 5.73
N PRO A 21 -16.10 -9.27 6.21
CA PRO A 21 -15.94 -10.47 5.42
C PRO A 21 -16.79 -10.43 4.14
N SER A 22 -16.26 -10.96 3.03
CA SER A 22 -16.97 -10.99 1.75
C SER A 22 -18.35 -11.68 1.83
N THR A 23 -18.50 -12.62 2.74
CA THR A 23 -19.78 -13.31 3.02
C THR A 23 -20.85 -12.40 3.62
N ARG A 24 -20.45 -11.27 4.24
CA ARG A 24 -21.38 -10.30 4.86
C ARG A 24 -21.62 -9.07 3.99
N VAL A 25 -20.94 -8.93 2.84
CA VAL A 25 -21.10 -7.74 1.97
C VAL A 25 -22.53 -7.61 1.42
N SER A 26 -23.19 -8.71 1.07
CA SER A 26 -24.60 -8.66 0.64
C SER A 26 -25.51 -8.11 1.73
N MET A 27 -25.33 -8.55 2.97
CA MET A 27 -26.08 -8.07 4.12
C MET A 27 -25.81 -6.59 4.39
N LEU A 28 -24.55 -6.13 4.24
CA LEU A 28 -24.21 -4.71 4.35
C LEU A 28 -25.02 -3.88 3.33
N LEU A 29 -25.06 -4.32 2.08
CA LEU A 29 -25.80 -3.61 1.02
C LEU A 29 -27.30 -3.59 1.30
N GLU A 30 -27.88 -4.69 1.77
CA GLU A 30 -29.30 -4.76 2.14
C GLU A 30 -29.64 -3.82 3.31
N HIS A 31 -28.83 -3.83 4.36
CA HIS A 31 -29.05 -2.95 5.53
C HIS A 31 -28.90 -1.47 5.15
N LEU A 32 -27.88 -1.11 4.36
CA LEU A 32 -27.72 0.26 3.89
C LEU A 32 -28.85 0.71 2.96
N ALA A 33 -29.33 -0.17 2.08
CA ALA A 33 -30.44 0.13 1.17
C ALA A 33 -31.79 0.30 1.89
N ALA A 34 -31.95 -0.32 3.06
CA ALA A 34 -33.16 -0.21 3.88
C ALA A 34 -33.25 1.12 4.65
N LEU A 35 -32.17 1.90 4.72
CA LEU A 35 -32.15 3.19 5.43
C LEU A 35 -32.82 4.27 4.55
N GLU A 36 -33.89 4.90 5.08
CA GLU A 36 -34.52 6.06 4.47
C GLU A 36 -33.84 7.36 4.99
N LYS A 37 -33.18 8.12 4.10
CA LYS A 37 -32.47 9.38 4.42
C LYS A 37 -31.51 9.23 5.60
N PRO A 38 -30.53 8.32 5.50
CA PRO A 38 -29.67 7.95 6.60
C PRO A 38 -28.80 9.13 7.09
N THR A 39 -28.64 9.23 8.38
CA THR A 39 -27.62 10.05 9.01
C THR A 39 -26.26 9.33 8.99
N TYR A 40 -25.17 10.07 9.14
CA TYR A 40 -23.82 9.48 9.26
C TYR A 40 -23.76 8.43 10.38
N ALA A 41 -24.39 8.71 11.53
CA ALA A 41 -24.40 7.80 12.67
C ALA A 41 -25.08 6.45 12.34
N GLN A 42 -26.23 6.47 11.65
CA GLN A 42 -26.94 5.25 11.24
C GLN A 42 -26.14 4.43 10.24
N VAL A 43 -25.47 5.07 9.28
CA VAL A 43 -24.58 4.37 8.35
C VAL A 43 -23.40 3.74 9.09
N ASN A 44 -22.79 4.48 10.02
CA ASN A 44 -21.69 3.97 10.83
C ASN A 44 -22.12 2.78 11.69
N GLU A 45 -23.29 2.84 12.32
CA GLU A 45 -23.84 1.74 13.12
C GLU A 45 -23.98 0.45 12.30
N VAL A 46 -24.52 0.53 11.08
CA VAL A 46 -24.63 -0.64 10.18
C VAL A 46 -23.26 -1.21 9.82
N ILE A 47 -22.26 -0.37 9.64
CA ILE A 47 -20.90 -0.81 9.31
C ILE A 47 -20.26 -1.48 10.54
N GLU A 48 -20.39 -0.89 11.72
CA GLU A 48 -19.86 -1.43 12.98
C GLU A 48 -20.49 -2.79 13.33
N ASP A 49 -21.79 -2.95 13.13
CA ASP A 49 -22.51 -4.22 13.39
C ASP A 49 -21.99 -5.37 12.51
N LEU A 50 -21.49 -5.08 11.34
CA LEU A 50 -20.97 -6.08 10.39
C LEU A 50 -19.44 -6.17 10.39
N HIS A 51 -18.78 -5.24 11.07
CA HIS A 51 -17.33 -5.25 11.27
C HIS A 51 -16.90 -6.50 12.06
N CYS A 52 -15.75 -7.03 11.70
CA CYS A 52 -15.10 -8.11 12.45
C CYS A 52 -13.67 -7.72 12.74
N ASP A 53 -13.26 -7.99 13.96
CA ASP A 53 -11.85 -8.05 14.29
C ASP A 53 -11.20 -9.27 13.62
N ARG A 54 -9.87 -9.20 13.51
CA ARG A 54 -9.08 -10.31 13.01
C ARG A 54 -9.28 -11.53 13.89
N GLU A 55 -9.57 -12.68 13.28
CA GLU A 55 -9.62 -13.93 14.02
C GLU A 55 -8.22 -14.43 14.38
N PRO A 56 -8.04 -15.11 15.56
CA PRO A 56 -6.75 -15.66 15.95
C PRO A 56 -6.18 -16.68 14.94
N THR A 57 -7.04 -17.25 14.10
CA THR A 57 -6.69 -18.21 13.05
C THR A 57 -6.25 -17.55 11.74
N ASP A 58 -6.44 -16.24 11.60
CA ASP A 58 -6.00 -15.51 10.41
C ASP A 58 -4.47 -15.49 10.32
N PRO A 59 -3.91 -15.68 9.11
CA PRO A 59 -2.46 -15.64 8.93
C PRO A 59 -1.91 -14.26 9.33
N VAL A 60 -0.78 -14.25 10.03
CA VAL A 60 -0.10 -13.03 10.43
C VAL A 60 0.19 -12.18 9.19
N ALA A 61 -0.10 -10.89 9.25
CA ALA A 61 0.17 -9.99 8.13
C ALA A 61 1.68 -9.99 7.79
N PRO A 62 2.05 -10.12 6.50
CA PRO A 62 3.46 -10.22 6.09
C PRO A 62 4.33 -9.03 6.51
N LEU A 63 3.69 -7.86 6.70
CA LEU A 63 4.36 -6.62 7.09
C LEU A 63 4.02 -6.24 8.55
N SER A 64 4.09 -7.19 9.48
CA SER A 64 3.84 -6.97 10.90
C SER A 64 5.07 -7.24 11.75
N GLY A 65 5.02 -6.90 13.04
CA GLY A 65 6.08 -7.17 14.00
C GLY A 65 7.45 -6.58 13.58
N PRO A 66 8.55 -7.34 13.67
CA PRO A 66 9.90 -6.88 13.33
C PRO A 66 10.04 -6.41 11.88
N VAL A 67 9.33 -7.04 10.93
CA VAL A 67 9.33 -6.63 9.52
C VAL A 67 8.71 -5.25 9.37
N ARG A 68 7.65 -4.92 10.11
CA ARG A 68 7.05 -3.58 10.10
C ARG A 68 8.02 -2.51 10.58
N LEU A 69 8.75 -2.76 11.65
CA LEU A 69 9.76 -1.83 12.17
C LEU A 69 10.89 -1.61 11.16
N ALA A 70 11.33 -2.68 10.52
CA ALA A 70 12.35 -2.61 9.48
C ALA A 70 11.85 -1.82 8.25
N LEU A 71 10.61 -2.03 7.83
CA LEU A 71 9.96 -1.28 6.76
C LEU A 71 9.91 0.21 7.08
N ASP A 72 9.39 0.57 8.25
CA ASP A 72 9.27 1.96 8.68
C ASP A 72 10.65 2.64 8.73
N SER A 73 11.68 1.94 9.21
CA SER A 73 13.05 2.43 9.25
C SER A 73 13.66 2.63 7.85
N ALA A 74 13.49 1.64 6.94
CA ALA A 74 14.05 1.72 5.59
C ALA A 74 13.36 2.80 4.75
N PHE A 75 12.03 2.84 4.77
CA PHE A 75 11.25 3.75 3.93
C PHE A 75 11.06 5.15 4.53
N SER A 76 11.58 5.43 5.73
CA SER A 76 11.71 6.79 6.25
C SER A 76 12.82 7.59 5.57
N GLN A 77 13.75 6.94 4.87
CA GLN A 77 14.87 7.60 4.19
C GLN A 77 14.37 8.52 3.08
N GLU A 78 15.03 9.67 2.89
CA GLU A 78 14.58 10.71 1.96
C GLU A 78 14.78 10.35 0.49
N THR A 79 15.71 9.45 0.18
CA THR A 79 16.07 9.09 -1.19
C THR A 79 15.94 7.58 -1.43
N VAL A 80 15.76 7.19 -2.69
CA VAL A 80 15.74 5.78 -3.09
C VAL A 80 17.07 5.10 -2.76
N GLU A 81 18.17 5.80 -2.94
CA GLU A 81 19.51 5.32 -2.60
C GLU A 81 19.67 5.07 -1.11
N GLY A 82 19.11 5.94 -0.27
CA GLY A 82 19.08 5.78 1.19
C GLY A 82 18.24 4.57 1.59
N ILE A 83 17.08 4.37 0.98
CA ILE A 83 16.22 3.19 1.19
C ILE A 83 17.00 1.91 0.85
N ILE A 84 17.63 1.85 -0.32
CA ILE A 84 18.41 0.69 -0.76
C ILE A 84 19.59 0.43 0.18
N SER A 85 20.29 1.48 0.61
CA SER A 85 21.41 1.35 1.56
C SER A 85 20.95 0.75 2.89
N THR A 86 19.84 1.24 3.45
CA THR A 86 19.26 0.73 4.69
C THR A 86 18.80 -0.73 4.56
N LEU A 87 18.13 -1.07 3.45
CA LEU A 87 17.73 -2.46 3.18
C LEU A 87 18.93 -3.40 3.10
N ARG A 88 20.05 -2.95 2.51
CA ARG A 88 21.29 -3.75 2.46
C ARG A 88 21.85 -4.04 3.84
N THR A 89 21.79 -3.10 4.78
CA THR A 89 22.25 -3.38 6.16
C THR A 89 21.41 -4.47 6.80
N PHE A 90 20.09 -4.52 6.52
CA PHE A 90 19.21 -5.56 7.06
C PHE A 90 19.49 -6.96 6.50
N THR A 91 20.15 -7.09 5.35
CA THR A 91 20.55 -8.40 4.82
C THR A 91 21.73 -9.03 5.53
N THR A 92 22.50 -8.23 6.28
CA THR A 92 23.73 -8.64 7.00
C THR A 92 23.58 -8.62 8.52
N ASP A 93 22.53 -7.96 9.04
CA ASP A 93 22.26 -7.84 10.47
C ASP A 93 21.58 -9.09 11.03
N ASP A 94 21.82 -9.36 12.32
CA ASP A 94 21.17 -10.43 13.09
C ASP A 94 19.77 -10.00 13.58
N LYS A 95 18.95 -9.45 12.70
CA LYS A 95 17.60 -8.93 13.00
C LYS A 95 16.48 -9.95 12.87
N GLY A 96 16.84 -11.21 12.71
CA GLY A 96 15.88 -12.32 12.51
C GLY A 96 15.66 -12.67 11.03
N ALA A 97 15.43 -13.96 10.79
CA ALA A 97 15.32 -14.52 9.44
C ALA A 97 14.25 -13.86 8.56
N ASP A 98 13.11 -13.49 9.15
CA ASP A 98 11.99 -12.86 8.45
C ASP A 98 12.36 -11.47 7.90
N VAL A 99 13.07 -10.65 8.70
CA VAL A 99 13.53 -9.32 8.27
C VAL A 99 14.57 -9.43 7.19
N VAL A 100 15.52 -10.37 7.33
CA VAL A 100 16.57 -10.62 6.33
C VAL A 100 15.94 -11.06 4.99
N GLN A 101 14.99 -11.98 5.04
CA GLN A 101 14.32 -12.47 3.83
C GLN A 101 13.51 -11.35 3.17
N TRP A 102 12.70 -10.63 3.95
CA TRP A 102 11.93 -9.48 3.47
C TRP A 102 12.82 -8.41 2.81
N ALA A 103 13.97 -8.09 3.41
CA ALA A 103 14.89 -7.10 2.86
C ALA A 103 15.50 -7.57 1.53
N LYS A 104 15.87 -8.86 1.40
CA LYS A 104 16.38 -9.43 0.16
C LYS A 104 15.33 -9.41 -0.95
N ASP A 105 14.10 -9.81 -0.64
CA ASP A 105 13.00 -9.83 -1.62
C ASP A 105 12.67 -8.40 -2.07
N THR A 106 12.64 -7.45 -1.14
CA THR A 106 12.42 -6.03 -1.43
C THR A 106 13.52 -5.45 -2.32
N LEU A 107 14.78 -5.73 -2.03
CA LEU A 107 15.92 -5.30 -2.86
C LEU A 107 15.85 -5.88 -4.28
N THR A 108 15.44 -7.13 -4.42
CA THR A 108 15.24 -7.78 -5.73
C THR A 108 14.16 -7.05 -6.52
N ILE A 109 12.99 -6.82 -5.91
CA ILE A 109 11.87 -6.11 -6.55
C ILE A 109 12.29 -4.69 -6.96
N LEU A 110 12.98 -3.95 -6.09
CA LEU A 110 13.46 -2.60 -6.41
C LEU A 110 14.48 -2.61 -7.55
N GLY A 111 15.36 -3.62 -7.59
CA GLY A 111 16.37 -3.78 -8.64
C GLY A 111 15.80 -4.03 -10.04
N GLU A 112 14.59 -4.60 -10.13
CA GLU A 112 13.88 -4.84 -11.40
C GLU A 112 13.15 -3.59 -11.93
N ARG A 113 13.09 -2.52 -11.14
CA ARG A 113 12.34 -1.30 -11.51
C ARG A 113 13.25 -0.21 -12.06
N SER A 114 12.71 0.61 -12.95
CA SER A 114 13.43 1.78 -13.46
C SER A 114 13.81 2.73 -12.32
N PRO A 115 15.08 3.15 -12.20
CA PRO A 115 15.49 4.11 -11.17
C PRO A 115 14.71 5.43 -11.22
N THR A 116 14.38 5.90 -12.41
CA THR A 116 13.55 7.09 -12.61
C THR A 116 12.14 6.89 -12.04
N SER A 117 11.51 5.74 -12.33
CA SER A 117 10.18 5.43 -11.81
C SER A 117 10.16 5.35 -10.29
N LEU A 118 11.17 4.76 -9.67
CA LEU A 118 11.29 4.70 -8.20
C LEU A 118 11.39 6.10 -7.58
N LYS A 119 12.21 6.99 -8.17
CA LYS A 119 12.37 8.37 -7.68
C LYS A 119 11.09 9.20 -7.85
N VAL A 120 10.42 9.06 -8.98
CA VAL A 120 9.13 9.72 -9.24
C VAL A 120 8.08 9.23 -8.23
N ALA A 121 7.94 7.92 -8.04
CA ALA A 121 6.98 7.35 -7.10
C ALA A 121 7.24 7.82 -5.66
N LEU A 122 8.49 7.80 -5.20
CA LEU A 122 8.84 8.27 -3.87
C LEU A 122 8.51 9.76 -3.69
N THR A 123 8.82 10.57 -4.70
CA THR A 123 8.56 12.02 -4.67
C THR A 123 7.06 12.32 -4.69
N SER A 124 6.27 11.63 -5.52
CA SER A 124 4.83 11.85 -5.63
C SER A 124 4.10 11.49 -4.33
N ILE A 125 4.44 10.34 -3.70
CA ILE A 125 3.85 9.95 -2.41
C ILE A 125 4.15 10.98 -1.32
N ARG A 126 5.38 11.51 -1.26
CA ARG A 126 5.77 12.50 -0.25
C ARG A 126 5.11 13.85 -0.47
N LYS A 127 5.06 14.31 -1.72
CA LYS A 127 4.34 15.54 -2.07
C LYS A 127 2.85 15.43 -1.81
N GLY A 128 2.24 14.27 -2.09
CA GLY A 128 0.83 14.03 -1.88
C GLY A 128 0.36 14.25 -0.45
N LYS A 129 1.23 14.08 0.55
CA LYS A 129 0.90 14.41 1.95
C LYS A 129 0.60 15.90 2.20
N GLN A 130 1.06 16.79 1.32
CA GLN A 130 0.97 18.25 1.47
C GLN A 130 -0.02 18.88 0.50
N LEU A 131 -0.52 18.10 -0.46
CA LEU A 131 -1.40 18.54 -1.53
C LEU A 131 -2.86 18.21 -1.21
N ASN A 132 -3.77 19.07 -1.68
CA ASN A 132 -5.20 18.72 -1.72
C ASN A 132 -5.49 17.73 -2.86
N LEU A 133 -6.70 17.15 -2.87
CA LEU A 133 -7.07 16.11 -3.82
C LEU A 133 -6.92 16.55 -5.29
N LEU A 134 -7.32 17.80 -5.62
CA LEU A 134 -7.23 18.32 -6.97
C LEU A 134 -5.77 18.49 -7.41
N GLU A 135 -4.91 18.95 -6.52
CA GLU A 135 -3.47 19.07 -6.76
C GLU A 135 -2.80 17.70 -6.95
N CYS A 136 -3.21 16.69 -6.17
CA CYS A 136 -2.80 15.31 -6.38
C CYS A 136 -3.17 14.82 -7.78
N PHE A 137 -4.40 15.01 -8.22
CA PHE A 137 -4.81 14.62 -9.58
C PHE A 137 -4.03 15.36 -10.67
N LYS A 138 -3.76 16.65 -10.51
CA LYS A 138 -2.93 17.42 -11.47
C LYS A 138 -1.50 16.87 -11.52
N MET A 139 -0.92 16.53 -10.36
CA MET A 139 0.41 15.92 -10.28
C MET A 139 0.45 14.57 -10.99
N GLU A 140 -0.50 13.68 -10.69
CA GLU A 140 -0.58 12.34 -11.29
C GLU A 140 -0.79 12.41 -12.82
N LEU A 141 -1.66 13.31 -13.29
CA LEU A 141 -1.85 13.54 -14.73
C LEU A 141 -0.56 14.01 -15.40
N GLY A 142 0.18 14.93 -14.77
CA GLY A 142 1.47 15.40 -15.28
C GLY A 142 2.52 14.28 -15.36
N ILE A 143 2.58 13.42 -14.34
CA ILE A 143 3.46 12.24 -14.33
C ILE A 143 3.08 11.28 -15.46
N ALA A 144 1.79 10.93 -15.59
CA ALA A 144 1.30 10.05 -16.64
C ALA A 144 1.60 10.59 -18.05
N ALA A 145 1.34 11.87 -18.30
CA ALA A 145 1.65 12.52 -19.56
C ALA A 145 3.16 12.46 -19.89
N ALA A 146 4.03 12.74 -18.92
CA ALA A 146 5.47 12.70 -19.12
C ALA A 146 5.98 11.29 -19.46
N PHE A 147 5.46 10.25 -18.81
CA PHE A 147 5.81 8.86 -19.12
C PHE A 147 5.29 8.41 -20.48
N CYS A 148 4.07 8.80 -20.87
CA CYS A 148 3.52 8.51 -22.20
C CYS A 148 4.37 9.14 -23.32
N VAL A 149 4.73 10.41 -23.18
CA VAL A 149 5.57 11.10 -24.18
C VAL A 149 6.95 10.47 -24.26
N SER A 150 7.59 10.18 -23.14
CA SER A 150 8.91 9.52 -23.11
C SER A 150 8.88 8.14 -23.77
N SER A 151 7.83 7.35 -23.54
CA SER A 151 7.65 6.03 -24.16
C SER A 151 7.47 6.14 -25.68
N MET A 152 6.68 7.13 -26.17
CA MET A 152 6.48 7.36 -27.60
C MET A 152 7.79 7.78 -28.29
N VAL A 153 8.56 8.69 -27.67
CA VAL A 153 9.85 9.14 -28.22
C VAL A 153 10.84 7.99 -28.32
N ASN A 154 10.94 7.14 -27.29
CA ASN A 154 11.80 5.97 -27.33
C ASN A 154 11.38 4.96 -28.41
N SER A 155 10.09 4.73 -28.61
CA SER A 155 9.59 3.85 -29.67
C SER A 155 9.92 4.36 -31.08
N LEU A 156 9.94 5.68 -31.29
CA LEU A 156 10.27 6.32 -32.56
C LEU A 156 11.78 6.34 -32.88
N LEU A 157 12.62 6.29 -31.82
CA LEU A 157 14.09 6.31 -31.99
C LEU A 157 14.70 4.93 -32.25
N TYR A 158 13.95 3.85 -32.00
CA TYR A 158 14.41 2.46 -32.17
C TYR A 158 13.66 1.70 -33.29
N CYS A 159 12.87 2.37 -34.12
CA CYS A 159 12.37 1.92 -35.42
C CYS A 159 13.18 2.50 -36.56
#